data_74c883576cd3453862db280423bb981d
#
_entry.id   74c883576cd3453862db280423bb981d
#
_cell.length_a   1.000
_cell.length_b   1.000
_cell.length_c   1.000
_cell.angle_alpha   90.00
_cell.angle_beta   90.00
_cell.angle_gamma   90.00
#
_symmetry.space_group_name_H-M   'P 1'
#
loop_
_entity.id
_entity.type
_entity.pdbx_description
1 polymer ?
#
loop_
_entity_poly.entity_id
_entity_poly.type
_entity_poly.pdbx_seq_one_letter_code
_entity_poly.pdbx_strand_id
1 'polypeptide(L)'
;RDDVESRGLGDVYKRQKLGEAIDYFLITWDIINWCHRNGIMTGISRGSAGGCLVSYLLGITKLDPMRYDLLFERFLNAGRVKVSLPDIDCDYPGEDRPRVKKYMEERYGWKQVCSVGTYSALQLRAAIKDMARVYGLDFQETNEMMKVFDVKDRKPEDLFKIACAHSRVKNFVVEHSDLINEVMLIMPAPKAQSIHACAMMVFPEEHDMFHWVPIRKNGEEYVTEWEGGEMDAAGFLKEDVLGVKQFDKFQDMVRLVKEHEGVDLDIFSVPLDDPEVYRYFKNGWNEDNFHFGSSGLTGYCRQMKPDNIEDLIAAISLYLSLIHI
;
A
#
# COMPACT_ATOMS: atom_id res chain seq x y z
N ARG A 1 43.82 -6.26 -4.03
CA ARG A 1 43.72 -5.87 -2.59
C ARG A 1 42.46 -5.05 -2.35
N ASP A 2 42.12 -4.09 -3.20
CA ASP A 2 40.97 -3.20 -3.03
C ASP A 2 39.61 -3.93 -3.12
N ASP A 3 39.55 -5.04 -3.85
CA ASP A 3 38.31 -5.81 -4.07
C ASP A 3 37.91 -6.68 -2.86
N VAL A 4 38.85 -7.06 -2.02
CA VAL A 4 38.64 -7.87 -0.81
C VAL A 4 38.24 -6.97 0.37
N GLU A 5 38.85 -5.78 0.47
CA GLU A 5 38.50 -4.79 1.50
C GLU A 5 37.09 -4.20 1.27
N SER A 6 36.72 -3.94 0.00
CA SER A 6 35.37 -3.44 -0.32
C SER A 6 34.28 -4.49 -0.05
N ARG A 7 34.58 -5.78 -0.30
CA ARG A 7 33.66 -6.89 0.05
C ARG A 7 33.55 -7.08 1.55
N GLY A 8 34.64 -6.97 2.31
CA GLY A 8 34.64 -7.09 3.77
C GLY A 8 33.90 -5.95 4.46
N LEU A 9 34.07 -4.71 4.03
CA LEU A 9 33.36 -3.54 4.53
C LEU A 9 31.85 -3.61 4.19
N GLY A 10 31.49 -4.04 3.00
CA GLY A 10 30.12 -4.28 2.60
C GLY A 10 29.43 -5.34 3.46
N ASP A 11 30.14 -6.40 3.82
CA ASP A 11 29.60 -7.49 4.65
C ASP A 11 29.46 -7.10 6.12
N VAL A 12 30.40 -6.35 6.69
CA VAL A 12 30.28 -5.79 8.05
C VAL A 12 29.14 -4.80 8.12
N TYR A 13 29.02 -3.95 7.13
CA TYR A 13 27.93 -2.98 7.05
C TYR A 13 26.57 -3.65 6.88
N LYS A 14 26.46 -4.68 6.03
CA LYS A 14 25.26 -5.51 5.90
C LYS A 14 24.88 -6.19 7.23
N ARG A 15 25.85 -6.73 7.96
CA ARG A 15 25.63 -7.37 9.27
C ARG A 15 25.16 -6.38 10.33
N GLN A 16 25.76 -5.19 10.38
CA GLN A 16 25.37 -4.16 11.34
C GLN A 16 23.96 -3.66 11.11
N LYS A 17 23.59 -3.44 9.85
CA LYS A 17 22.23 -2.98 9.48
C LYS A 17 21.17 -4.08 9.53
N LEU A 18 21.52 -5.34 9.30
CA LEU A 18 20.66 -6.48 9.63
C LEU A 18 20.44 -6.58 11.13
N GLY A 19 21.46 -6.21 11.95
CA GLY A 19 21.32 -6.12 13.40
C GLY A 19 20.29 -5.09 13.83
N GLU A 20 20.28 -3.91 13.22
CA GLU A 20 19.29 -2.86 13.47
C GLU A 20 17.87 -3.23 13.01
N ALA A 21 17.73 -4.17 12.07
CA ALA A 21 16.45 -4.67 11.58
C ALA A 21 15.96 -5.94 12.31
N ILE A 22 16.72 -6.50 13.25
CA ILE A 22 16.36 -7.78 13.93
C ILE A 22 15.01 -7.65 14.62
N ASP A 23 14.80 -6.59 15.37
CA ASP A 23 13.54 -6.38 16.12
C ASP A 23 12.34 -6.27 15.17
N TYR A 24 12.52 -5.64 14.01
CA TYR A 24 11.51 -5.58 12.97
C TYR A 24 11.13 -6.97 12.46
N PHE A 25 12.12 -7.80 12.10
CA PHE A 25 11.84 -9.17 11.69
C PHE A 25 11.15 -9.99 12.78
N LEU A 26 11.55 -9.80 14.05
CA LEU A 26 10.96 -10.53 15.18
C LEU A 26 9.52 -10.11 15.44
N ILE A 27 9.20 -8.83 15.36
CA ILE A 27 7.84 -8.29 15.52
C ILE A 27 6.96 -8.80 14.38
N THR A 28 7.40 -8.64 13.12
CA THR A 28 6.65 -9.14 11.96
C THR A 28 6.44 -10.66 12.03
N TRP A 29 7.47 -11.42 12.39
CA TRP A 29 7.38 -12.86 12.59
C TRP A 29 6.38 -13.25 13.68
N ASP A 30 6.37 -12.55 14.82
CA ASP A 30 5.46 -12.81 15.92
C ASP A 30 3.99 -12.58 15.50
N ILE A 31 3.72 -11.47 14.81
CA ILE A 31 2.40 -11.15 14.27
C ILE A 31 1.92 -12.21 13.27
N ILE A 32 2.75 -12.59 12.31
CA ILE A 32 2.44 -13.61 11.29
C ILE A 32 2.20 -14.99 11.93
N ASN A 33 3.05 -15.39 12.88
CA ASN A 33 2.87 -16.63 13.61
C ASN A 33 1.58 -16.67 14.42
N TRP A 34 1.25 -15.56 15.08
CA TRP A 34 -0.03 -15.45 15.78
C TRP A 34 -1.20 -15.59 14.82
N CYS A 35 -1.15 -14.95 13.66
CA CYS A 35 -2.17 -15.09 12.63
C CYS A 35 -2.36 -16.56 12.22
N HIS A 36 -1.27 -17.27 11.89
CA HIS A 36 -1.34 -18.66 11.50
C HIS A 36 -1.93 -19.56 12.60
N ARG A 37 -1.53 -19.37 13.85
CA ARG A 37 -2.07 -20.12 15.01
C ARG A 37 -3.56 -19.84 15.26
N ASN A 38 -4.06 -18.71 14.82
CA ASN A 38 -5.46 -18.30 14.99
C ASN A 38 -6.29 -18.46 13.71
N GLY A 39 -5.77 -19.22 12.71
CA GLY A 39 -6.47 -19.52 11.47
C GLY A 39 -6.66 -18.32 10.54
N ILE A 40 -5.89 -17.25 10.73
CA ILE A 40 -5.91 -16.07 9.87
C ILE A 40 -4.93 -16.28 8.73
N MET A 41 -5.43 -16.22 7.50
CA MET A 41 -4.62 -16.32 6.29
C MET A 41 -3.76 -15.07 6.12
N THR A 42 -2.50 -15.25 5.71
CA THR A 42 -1.61 -14.14 5.36
C THR A 42 -1.13 -14.26 3.93
N GLY A 43 -0.77 -13.13 3.32
CA GLY A 43 -0.27 -13.09 1.95
C GLY A 43 0.98 -13.94 1.72
N ILE A 44 1.25 -14.27 0.45
CA ILE A 44 2.45 -15.03 0.06
C ILE A 44 3.69 -14.18 0.24
N SER A 45 3.65 -12.97 -0.28
CA SER A 45 4.70 -11.96 -0.25
C SER A 45 4.19 -10.72 -0.96
N ARG A 46 4.67 -9.56 -0.54
CA ARG A 46 4.41 -8.30 -1.20
C ARG A 46 5.69 -7.48 -1.28
N GLY A 47 5.81 -6.71 -2.37
CA GLY A 47 6.95 -5.82 -2.55
C GLY A 47 8.30 -6.52 -2.60
N SER A 48 9.31 -5.88 -2.06
CA SER A 48 10.70 -6.35 -2.12
C SER A 48 11.03 -7.44 -1.10
N ALA A 49 10.21 -7.62 -0.05
CA ALA A 49 10.43 -8.63 0.99
C ALA A 49 10.45 -10.06 0.45
N GLY A 50 9.80 -10.32 -0.71
CA GLY A 50 9.86 -11.60 -1.42
C GLY A 50 11.26 -12.04 -1.83
N GLY A 51 12.22 -11.10 -2.02
CA GLY A 51 13.60 -11.40 -2.31
C GLY A 51 14.46 -11.73 -1.07
N CYS A 52 13.87 -11.73 0.14
CA CYS A 52 14.59 -11.97 1.39
C CYS A 52 14.48 -13.43 1.85
N LEU A 53 15.57 -14.18 1.77
CA LEU A 53 15.62 -15.56 2.24
C LEU A 53 15.31 -15.69 3.74
N VAL A 54 15.70 -14.70 4.55
CA VAL A 54 15.41 -14.70 6.00
C VAL A 54 13.91 -14.59 6.24
N SER A 55 13.20 -13.71 5.52
CA SER A 55 11.73 -13.60 5.60
C SER A 55 11.04 -14.93 5.24
N TYR A 56 11.55 -15.62 4.21
CA TYR A 56 11.03 -16.94 3.81
C TYR A 56 11.29 -18.00 4.89
N LEU A 57 12.51 -18.09 5.42
CA LEU A 57 12.86 -19.08 6.45
C LEU A 57 12.12 -18.84 7.79
N LEU A 58 11.79 -17.60 8.10
CA LEU A 58 10.95 -17.24 9.24
C LEU A 58 9.44 -17.48 8.99
N GLY A 59 9.03 -17.79 7.75
CA GLY A 59 7.63 -17.94 7.38
C GLY A 59 6.86 -16.61 7.29
N ILE A 60 7.56 -15.48 7.27
CA ILE A 60 6.98 -14.15 7.01
C ILE A 60 6.48 -14.09 5.57
N THR A 61 7.29 -14.55 4.63
CA THR A 61 6.89 -14.75 3.23
C THR A 61 6.79 -16.24 2.92
N LYS A 62 5.95 -16.62 1.96
CA LYS A 62 5.76 -18.01 1.52
C LYS A 62 6.37 -18.27 0.15
N LEU A 63 6.98 -17.26 -0.46
CA LEU A 63 7.66 -17.35 -1.74
C LEU A 63 9.13 -17.66 -1.53
N ASP A 64 9.60 -18.81 -2.08
CA ASP A 64 11.02 -19.16 -2.05
C ASP A 64 11.80 -18.27 -3.04
N PRO A 65 12.65 -17.35 -2.55
CA PRO A 65 13.39 -16.44 -3.43
C PRO A 65 14.41 -17.14 -4.31
N MET A 66 14.90 -18.31 -3.90
CA MET A 66 15.88 -19.09 -4.68
C MET A 66 15.22 -19.76 -5.89
N ARG A 67 13.96 -20.21 -5.75
CA ARG A 67 13.21 -20.82 -6.84
C ARG A 67 12.93 -19.88 -8.00
N TYR A 68 12.77 -18.58 -7.69
CA TYR A 68 12.40 -17.55 -8.67
C TYR A 68 13.56 -16.60 -8.98
N ASP A 69 14.77 -16.91 -8.54
CA ASP A 69 15.99 -16.10 -8.74
C ASP A 69 15.80 -14.62 -8.36
N LEU A 70 15.14 -14.38 -7.21
CA LEU A 70 14.84 -13.05 -6.74
C LEU A 70 16.05 -12.39 -6.10
N LEU A 71 16.25 -11.10 -6.41
CA LEU A 71 17.39 -10.33 -5.96
C LEU A 71 17.18 -9.76 -4.56
N PHE A 72 17.99 -10.19 -3.59
CA PHE A 72 17.99 -9.64 -2.23
C PHE A 72 18.29 -8.13 -2.19
N GLU A 73 19.10 -7.63 -3.10
CA GLU A 73 19.48 -6.22 -3.20
C GLU A 73 18.30 -5.29 -3.49
N ARG A 74 17.18 -5.82 -3.98
CA ARG A 74 15.93 -5.06 -4.13
C ARG A 74 15.25 -4.80 -2.80
N PHE A 75 15.39 -5.71 -1.85
CA PHE A 75 14.87 -5.58 -0.50
C PHE A 75 15.80 -4.73 0.37
N LEU A 76 17.07 -5.08 0.41
CA LEU A 76 18.07 -4.42 1.24
C LEU A 76 19.38 -4.23 0.48
N ASN A 77 19.77 -2.96 0.27
CA ASN A 77 21.08 -2.64 -0.32
C ASN A 77 21.75 -1.49 0.45
N ALA A 78 23.07 -1.35 0.30
CA ALA A 78 23.88 -0.39 1.03
C ALA A 78 23.48 1.08 0.82
N GLY A 79 22.85 1.42 -0.30
CA GLY A 79 22.35 2.77 -0.58
C GLY A 79 21.02 3.06 0.13
N ARG A 80 20.12 2.09 0.14
CA ARG A 80 18.77 2.22 0.71
C ARG A 80 18.79 2.20 2.24
N VAL A 81 19.65 1.38 2.82
CA VAL A 81 19.80 1.21 4.27
C VAL A 81 20.25 2.48 5.00
N LYS A 82 20.90 3.41 4.30
CA LYS A 82 21.28 4.72 4.87
C LYS A 82 20.07 5.64 5.09
N VAL A 83 18.94 5.35 4.47
CA VAL A 83 17.78 6.25 4.40
C VAL A 83 16.58 5.72 5.16
N SER A 84 16.31 4.41 5.14
CA SER A 84 15.14 3.81 5.77
C SER A 84 15.37 2.34 6.12
N LEU A 85 14.61 1.83 7.09
CA LEU A 85 14.48 0.39 7.33
C LEU A 85 13.87 -0.31 6.10
N PRO A 86 14.13 -1.62 5.88
CA PRO A 86 13.43 -2.38 4.85
C PRO A 86 11.92 -2.43 5.17
N ASP A 87 11.11 -2.41 4.14
CA ASP A 87 9.66 -2.48 4.26
C ASP A 87 9.17 -3.92 4.03
N ILE A 88 8.51 -4.50 5.03
CA ILE A 88 7.93 -5.84 4.96
C ILE A 88 6.41 -5.69 4.97
N ASP A 89 5.86 -5.59 3.78
CA ASP A 89 4.42 -5.52 3.58
C ASP A 89 3.76 -6.90 3.78
N CYS A 90 2.77 -6.98 4.66
CA CYS A 90 1.97 -8.17 4.88
C CYS A 90 0.50 -7.91 4.57
N ASP A 91 -0.08 -8.77 3.74
CA ASP A 91 -1.50 -8.73 3.42
C ASP A 91 -2.30 -9.64 4.35
N TYR A 92 -3.43 -9.15 4.86
CA TYR A 92 -4.34 -9.85 5.76
C TYR A 92 -5.76 -9.81 5.20
N PRO A 93 -6.66 -10.74 5.61
CA PRO A 93 -8.08 -10.58 5.35
C PRO A 93 -8.59 -9.28 5.95
N GLY A 94 -9.43 -8.56 5.21
CA GLY A 94 -9.97 -7.27 5.66
C GLY A 94 -10.77 -7.39 6.96
N GLU A 95 -11.53 -8.47 7.09
CA GLU A 95 -12.35 -8.76 8.28
C GLU A 95 -11.52 -9.12 9.51
N ASP A 96 -10.34 -9.72 9.35
CA ASP A 96 -9.45 -10.09 10.45
C ASP A 96 -8.49 -8.98 10.87
N ARG A 97 -8.32 -7.93 10.07
CA ARG A 97 -7.43 -6.81 10.39
C ARG A 97 -7.64 -6.22 11.79
N PRO A 98 -8.89 -5.98 12.27
CA PRO A 98 -9.09 -5.50 13.64
C PRO A 98 -8.58 -6.47 14.73
N ARG A 99 -8.65 -7.78 14.47
CA ARG A 99 -8.10 -8.80 15.37
C ARG A 99 -6.58 -8.74 15.44
N VAL A 100 -5.92 -8.52 14.30
CA VAL A 100 -4.45 -8.37 14.25
C VAL A 100 -4.01 -7.12 15.02
N LYS A 101 -4.68 -5.98 14.80
CA LYS A 101 -4.41 -4.74 15.54
C LYS A 101 -4.57 -4.93 17.05
N LYS A 102 -5.65 -5.58 17.46
CA LYS A 102 -5.91 -5.88 18.87
C LYS A 102 -4.83 -6.78 19.46
N TYR A 103 -4.38 -7.79 18.73
CA TYR A 103 -3.26 -8.63 19.16
C TYR A 103 -1.99 -7.82 19.39
N MET A 104 -1.67 -6.89 18.49
CA MET A 104 -0.49 -6.02 18.66
C MET A 104 -0.60 -5.19 19.94
N GLU A 105 -1.76 -4.60 20.24
CA GLU A 105 -2.01 -3.85 21.46
C GLU A 105 -1.91 -4.72 22.73
N GLU A 106 -2.40 -5.96 22.69
CA GLU A 106 -2.33 -6.91 23.80
C GLU A 106 -0.90 -7.44 24.01
N ARG A 107 -0.17 -7.67 22.91
CA ARG A 107 1.18 -8.27 22.93
C ARG A 107 2.27 -7.29 23.31
N TYR A 108 2.25 -6.09 22.73
CA TYR A 108 3.28 -5.06 22.92
C TYR A 108 2.87 -3.98 23.91
N GLY A 109 1.61 -3.95 24.32
CA GLY A 109 1.04 -2.95 25.20
C GLY A 109 0.28 -1.86 24.47
N TRP A 110 -0.91 -1.50 24.96
CA TRP A 110 -1.74 -0.47 24.34
C TRP A 110 -1.13 0.95 24.36
N LYS A 111 -0.11 1.17 25.21
CA LYS A 111 0.65 2.42 25.27
C LYS A 111 1.85 2.45 24.32
N GLN A 112 2.20 1.33 23.75
CA GLN A 112 3.31 1.17 22.82
C GLN A 112 2.86 1.00 21.38
N VAL A 113 1.55 0.86 21.12
CA VAL A 113 1.01 0.62 19.78
C VAL A 113 -0.05 1.65 19.43
N CYS A 114 0.05 2.25 18.26
CA CYS A 114 -0.98 3.13 17.73
C CYS A 114 -1.04 3.11 16.20
N SER A 115 -2.14 3.60 15.65
CA SER A 115 -2.29 3.82 14.21
C SER A 115 -1.53 5.08 13.76
N VAL A 116 -1.13 5.13 12.50
CA VAL A 116 -0.47 6.32 11.91
C VAL A 116 -1.52 7.31 11.40
N GLY A 117 -1.31 8.58 11.66
CA GLY A 117 -2.12 9.66 11.12
C GLY A 117 -1.79 9.97 9.67
N THR A 118 -2.76 10.53 8.96
CA THR A 118 -2.56 11.12 7.63
C THR A 118 -3.34 12.41 7.50
N TYR A 119 -2.86 13.30 6.64
CA TYR A 119 -3.52 14.54 6.31
C TYR A 119 -3.87 14.58 4.83
N SER A 120 -5.14 14.79 4.52
CA SER A 120 -5.53 15.06 3.15
C SER A 120 -5.36 16.54 2.84
N ALA A 121 -4.51 16.87 1.87
CA ALA A 121 -4.37 18.21 1.37
C ALA A 121 -5.58 18.63 0.52
N LEU A 122 -5.92 19.90 0.57
CA LEU A 122 -6.94 20.50 -0.27
C LEU A 122 -6.48 20.46 -1.74
N GLN A 123 -7.23 19.76 -2.58
CA GLN A 123 -6.95 19.63 -4.00
C GLN A 123 -7.80 20.57 -4.83
N LEU A 124 -7.38 20.89 -6.06
CA LEU A 124 -7.96 21.90 -6.95
C LEU A 124 -9.48 21.84 -7.05
N ARG A 125 -10.06 20.66 -7.36
CA ARG A 125 -11.53 20.53 -7.50
C ARG A 125 -12.29 20.81 -6.20
N ALA A 126 -11.74 20.39 -5.08
CA ALA A 126 -12.33 20.62 -3.77
C ALA A 126 -12.17 22.08 -3.35
N ALA A 127 -10.99 22.67 -3.58
CA ALA A 127 -10.73 24.08 -3.30
C ALA A 127 -11.68 25.01 -4.06
N ILE A 128 -11.84 24.80 -5.37
CA ILE A 128 -12.77 25.61 -6.17
C ILE A 128 -14.21 25.47 -5.65
N LYS A 129 -14.68 24.26 -5.34
CA LYS A 129 -16.04 24.03 -4.83
C LYS A 129 -16.25 24.65 -3.44
N ASP A 130 -15.29 24.55 -2.57
CA ASP A 130 -15.37 25.11 -1.22
C ASP A 130 -15.36 26.65 -1.29
N MET A 131 -14.51 27.25 -2.13
CA MET A 131 -14.49 28.70 -2.34
C MET A 131 -15.72 29.20 -3.07
N ALA A 132 -16.22 28.50 -4.09
CA ALA A 132 -17.47 28.85 -4.77
C ALA A 132 -18.64 28.93 -3.79
N ARG A 133 -18.71 28.02 -2.82
CA ARG A 133 -19.73 28.05 -1.76
C ARG A 133 -19.55 29.26 -0.84
N VAL A 134 -18.32 29.64 -0.49
CA VAL A 134 -18.05 30.83 0.33
C VAL A 134 -18.45 32.10 -0.41
N TYR A 135 -18.23 32.16 -1.71
CA TYR A 135 -18.61 33.26 -2.58
C TYR A 135 -20.11 33.27 -2.97
N GLY A 136 -20.88 32.26 -2.50
CA GLY A 136 -22.31 32.14 -2.76
C GLY A 136 -22.67 31.81 -4.21
N LEU A 137 -21.76 31.17 -4.96
CA LEU A 137 -22.02 30.75 -6.32
C LEU A 137 -22.95 29.53 -6.36
N ASP A 138 -23.70 29.39 -7.44
CA ASP A 138 -24.60 28.24 -7.63
C ASP A 138 -23.84 26.91 -7.65
N PHE A 139 -24.32 25.99 -6.81
CA PHE A 139 -23.70 24.69 -6.65
C PHE A 139 -23.80 23.82 -7.90
N GLN A 140 -24.92 23.88 -8.63
CA GLN A 140 -25.14 23.08 -9.82
C GLN A 140 -24.26 23.57 -10.95
N GLU A 141 -24.19 24.88 -11.15
CA GLU A 141 -23.32 25.51 -12.16
C GLU A 141 -21.85 25.19 -11.92
N THR A 142 -21.39 25.32 -10.67
CA THR A 142 -20.03 24.95 -10.28
C THR A 142 -19.75 23.48 -10.53
N ASN A 143 -20.67 22.56 -10.20
CA ASN A 143 -20.50 21.14 -10.46
C ASN A 143 -20.47 20.80 -11.96
N GLU A 144 -21.31 21.44 -12.78
CA GLU A 144 -21.30 21.25 -14.24
C GLU A 144 -19.96 21.70 -14.85
N MET A 145 -19.39 22.81 -14.36
CA MET A 145 -18.07 23.26 -14.77
C MET A 145 -16.99 22.26 -14.36
N MET A 146 -17.09 21.65 -13.16
CA MET A 146 -16.11 20.66 -12.67
C MET A 146 -16.12 19.32 -13.43
N LYS A 147 -17.11 19.03 -14.29
CA LYS A 147 -17.15 17.78 -15.07
C LYS A 147 -16.02 17.66 -16.11
N VAL A 148 -15.43 18.77 -16.51
CA VAL A 148 -14.30 18.77 -17.45
C VAL A 148 -12.95 18.49 -16.78
N PHE A 149 -12.90 18.47 -15.44
CA PHE A 149 -11.69 18.17 -14.70
C PHE A 149 -11.51 16.66 -14.52
N ASP A 150 -10.35 16.15 -14.89
CA ASP A 150 -9.98 14.76 -14.61
C ASP A 150 -9.66 14.58 -13.10
N VAL A 151 -9.67 13.34 -12.65
CA VAL A 151 -9.21 12.95 -11.30
C VAL A 151 -7.73 13.27 -11.11
N LYS A 152 -6.96 13.33 -12.21
CA LYS A 152 -5.54 13.66 -12.22
C LYS A 152 -5.25 15.15 -12.01
N ASP A 153 -6.23 16.03 -12.26
CA ASP A 153 -6.09 17.48 -12.16
C ASP A 153 -6.14 17.90 -10.69
N ARG A 154 -4.99 17.93 -10.04
CA ARG A 154 -4.85 18.13 -8.60
C ARG A 154 -4.11 19.39 -8.21
N LYS A 155 -3.25 19.90 -9.12
CA LYS A 155 -2.34 21.02 -8.86
C LYS A 155 -2.92 22.34 -9.38
N PRO A 156 -2.49 23.48 -8.83
CA PRO A 156 -2.88 24.80 -9.33
C PRO A 156 -2.63 24.99 -10.83
N GLU A 157 -1.51 24.45 -11.33
CA GLU A 157 -1.12 24.60 -12.76
C GLU A 157 -2.09 23.90 -13.71
N ASP A 158 -2.79 22.87 -13.24
CA ASP A 158 -3.74 22.11 -14.04
C ASP A 158 -4.95 22.97 -14.42
N LEU A 159 -5.37 23.91 -13.53
CA LEU A 159 -6.45 24.85 -13.84
C LEU A 159 -6.19 25.66 -15.10
N PHE A 160 -4.98 26.17 -15.25
CA PHE A 160 -4.63 26.99 -16.41
C PHE A 160 -4.60 26.15 -17.70
N LYS A 161 -4.12 24.92 -17.65
CA LYS A 161 -4.16 23.99 -18.79
C LYS A 161 -5.60 23.70 -19.21
N ILE A 162 -6.49 23.43 -18.24
CA ILE A 162 -7.90 23.15 -18.51
C ILE A 162 -8.61 24.41 -19.05
N ALA A 163 -8.32 25.58 -18.48
CA ALA A 163 -8.86 26.85 -18.97
C ALA A 163 -8.44 27.16 -20.42
N CYS A 164 -7.23 26.78 -20.82
CA CYS A 164 -6.80 26.89 -22.21
C CYS A 164 -7.57 25.97 -23.16
N ALA A 165 -7.97 24.79 -22.68
CA ALA A 165 -8.68 23.78 -23.48
C ALA A 165 -10.21 23.98 -23.50
N HIS A 166 -10.78 24.58 -22.44
CA HIS A 166 -12.22 24.70 -22.24
C HIS A 166 -12.66 26.13 -21.98
N SER A 167 -13.37 26.74 -22.94
CA SER A 167 -13.85 28.12 -22.85
C SER A 167 -14.71 28.41 -21.62
N ARG A 168 -15.52 27.45 -21.17
CA ARG A 168 -16.35 27.60 -19.97
C ARG A 168 -15.49 27.78 -18.71
N VAL A 169 -14.39 27.01 -18.56
CA VAL A 169 -13.46 27.15 -17.44
C VAL A 169 -12.69 28.47 -17.56
N LYS A 170 -12.27 28.85 -18.76
CA LYS A 170 -11.61 30.12 -19.01
C LYS A 170 -12.49 31.31 -18.59
N ASN A 171 -13.74 31.31 -18.98
CA ASN A 171 -14.69 32.36 -18.59
C ASN A 171 -14.88 32.43 -17.07
N PHE A 172 -15.05 31.26 -16.42
CA PHE A 172 -15.16 31.18 -14.96
C PHE A 172 -13.94 31.73 -14.26
N VAL A 173 -12.73 31.41 -14.70
CA VAL A 173 -11.46 31.90 -14.12
C VAL A 173 -11.33 33.41 -14.27
N VAL A 174 -11.77 33.98 -15.39
CA VAL A 174 -11.73 35.42 -15.64
C VAL A 174 -12.80 36.15 -14.81
N GLU A 175 -14.02 35.63 -14.79
CA GLU A 175 -15.18 36.24 -14.10
C GLU A 175 -15.04 36.19 -12.58
N HIS A 176 -14.40 35.13 -12.06
CA HIS A 176 -14.20 34.90 -10.63
C HIS A 176 -12.72 34.92 -10.23
N SER A 177 -11.95 35.89 -10.75
CA SER A 177 -10.50 35.99 -10.54
C SER A 177 -10.11 36.05 -9.07
N ASP A 178 -10.90 36.73 -8.22
CA ASP A 178 -10.62 36.87 -6.79
C ASP A 178 -10.77 35.49 -6.08
N LEU A 179 -11.86 34.77 -6.39
CA LEU A 179 -12.06 33.41 -5.91
C LEU A 179 -10.89 32.50 -6.31
N ILE A 180 -10.44 32.59 -7.56
CA ILE A 180 -9.32 31.77 -8.05
C ILE A 180 -8.01 32.13 -7.35
N ASN A 181 -7.74 33.40 -7.11
CA ASN A 181 -6.56 33.82 -6.34
C ASN A 181 -6.58 33.23 -4.92
N GLU A 182 -7.72 33.23 -4.25
CA GLU A 182 -7.84 32.61 -2.92
C GLU A 182 -7.69 31.10 -2.98
N VAL A 183 -8.23 30.42 -4.01
CA VAL A 183 -7.98 28.98 -4.23
C VAL A 183 -6.49 28.69 -4.33
N MET A 184 -5.73 29.53 -5.05
CA MET A 184 -4.27 29.36 -5.16
C MET A 184 -3.54 29.61 -3.83
N LEU A 185 -4.04 30.50 -3.00
CA LEU A 185 -3.46 30.78 -1.67
C LEU A 185 -3.71 29.66 -0.67
N ILE A 186 -4.90 29.03 -0.67
CA ILE A 186 -5.25 27.97 0.28
C ILE A 186 -4.73 26.58 -0.11
N MET A 187 -4.29 26.42 -1.33
CA MET A 187 -3.72 25.14 -1.77
C MET A 187 -2.19 25.12 -1.53
N PRO A 188 -1.62 24.02 -1.07
CA PRO A 188 -2.20 22.73 -0.66
C PRO A 188 -2.41 22.60 0.86
N ALA A 189 -3.17 23.48 1.48
CA ALA A 189 -3.42 23.44 2.93
C ALA A 189 -4.01 22.10 3.38
N PRO A 190 -3.67 21.58 4.57
CA PRO A 190 -4.31 20.42 5.14
C PRO A 190 -5.82 20.66 5.33
N LYS A 191 -6.64 19.76 4.79
CA LYS A 191 -8.12 19.86 4.86
C LYS A 191 -8.72 18.97 5.92
N ALA A 192 -8.26 17.76 6.04
CA ALA A 192 -8.79 16.79 6.98
C ALA A 192 -7.69 15.86 7.50
N GLN A 193 -7.85 15.47 8.74
CA GLN A 193 -7.06 14.41 9.38
C GLN A 193 -7.79 13.09 9.22
N SER A 194 -7.04 12.04 8.94
CA SER A 194 -7.54 10.67 8.83
C SER A 194 -6.56 9.69 9.48
N ILE A 195 -6.91 8.40 9.44
CA ILE A 195 -6.03 7.32 9.88
C ILE A 195 -5.47 6.65 8.63
N HIS A 196 -4.17 6.36 8.63
CA HIS A 196 -3.55 5.59 7.56
C HIS A 196 -4.21 4.21 7.45
N ALA A 197 -4.44 3.76 6.21
CA ALA A 197 -5.23 2.56 5.95
C ALA A 197 -4.63 1.29 6.54
N CYS A 198 -3.29 1.20 6.68
CA CYS A 198 -2.60 -0.03 7.09
C CYS A 198 -1.56 0.19 8.21
N ALA A 199 -0.89 1.33 8.26
CA ALA A 199 0.26 1.54 9.11
C ALA A 199 -0.08 1.53 10.62
N MET A 200 0.69 0.75 11.36
CA MET A 200 0.71 0.68 12.81
C MET A 200 2.13 1.00 13.31
N MET A 201 2.23 1.74 14.38
CA MET A 201 3.51 2.02 15.04
C MET A 201 3.69 1.13 16.26
N VAL A 202 4.92 0.63 16.43
CA VAL A 202 5.35 -0.05 17.64
C VAL A 202 6.49 0.75 18.27
N PHE A 203 6.28 1.26 19.46
CA PHE A 203 7.24 2.10 20.20
C PHE A 203 8.06 1.29 21.18
N PRO A 204 9.30 1.72 21.48
CA PRO A 204 10.13 1.09 22.50
C PRO A 204 9.46 1.04 23.88
N GLU A 205 9.77 0.01 24.67
CA GLU A 205 9.15 -0.24 25.99
C GLU A 205 9.57 0.75 27.08
N GLU A 206 10.69 1.49 26.90
CA GLU A 206 11.24 2.39 27.91
C GLU A 206 10.29 3.51 28.30
N HIS A 207 9.44 3.94 27.36
CA HIS A 207 8.45 4.99 27.57
C HIS A 207 7.18 4.70 26.78
N ASP A 208 6.05 5.23 27.22
CA ASP A 208 4.83 5.15 26.44
C ASP A 208 4.88 6.05 25.18
N MET A 209 4.00 5.78 24.19
CA MET A 209 3.95 6.48 22.92
C MET A 209 3.78 8.01 23.06
N PHE A 210 3.15 8.48 24.13
CA PHE A 210 2.93 9.91 24.39
C PHE A 210 4.21 10.66 24.75
N HIS A 211 5.26 9.93 25.15
CA HIS A 211 6.58 10.51 25.37
C HIS A 211 7.34 10.75 24.05
N TRP A 212 7.11 9.88 23.07
CA TRP A 212 7.88 9.89 21.81
C TRP A 212 7.34 10.86 20.78
N VAL A 213 6.01 10.87 20.58
CA VAL A 213 5.35 11.65 19.52
C VAL A 213 4.01 12.20 20.00
N PRO A 214 3.52 13.30 19.38
CA PRO A 214 2.17 13.77 19.63
C PRO A 214 1.14 12.72 19.18
N ILE A 215 0.25 12.37 20.10
CA ILE A 215 -0.81 11.36 19.89
C ILE A 215 -2.17 12.01 20.11
N ARG A 216 -3.10 11.72 19.22
CA ARG A 216 -4.52 12.07 19.37
C ARG A 216 -5.39 10.83 19.52
N LYS A 217 -6.55 10.99 20.10
CA LYS A 217 -7.59 9.94 20.12
C LYS A 217 -8.57 10.17 18.98
N ASN A 218 -8.86 9.11 18.20
CA ASN A 218 -9.85 9.12 17.14
C ASN A 218 -10.80 7.92 17.33
N GLY A 219 -11.98 8.18 17.91
CA GLY A 219 -12.86 7.11 18.39
C GLY A 219 -12.18 6.34 19.52
N GLU A 220 -12.04 5.03 19.36
CA GLU A 220 -11.34 4.17 20.31
C GLU A 220 -9.84 3.99 20.02
N GLU A 221 -9.34 4.44 18.86
CA GLU A 221 -7.95 4.29 18.44
C GLU A 221 -7.09 5.49 18.86
N TYR A 222 -5.84 5.20 19.25
CA TYR A 222 -4.77 6.19 19.35
C TYR A 222 -4.06 6.32 18.00
N VAL A 223 -3.78 7.57 17.60
CA VAL A 223 -3.27 7.91 16.26
C VAL A 223 -2.18 8.95 16.39
N THR A 224 -1.08 8.78 15.67
CA THR A 224 -0.01 9.79 15.63
C THR A 224 -0.51 11.08 14.96
N GLU A 225 -0.03 12.23 15.45
CA GLU A 225 -0.20 13.51 14.73
C GLU A 225 0.81 13.66 13.59
N TRP A 226 1.88 12.88 13.60
CA TRP A 226 2.84 12.81 12.50
C TRP A 226 2.39 11.81 11.45
N GLU A 227 2.66 12.11 10.18
CA GLU A 227 2.45 11.19 9.07
C GLU A 227 3.56 10.12 8.99
N GLY A 228 3.31 9.06 8.20
CA GLY A 228 4.25 7.96 8.04
C GLY A 228 5.66 8.40 7.63
N GLY A 229 5.79 9.36 6.74
CA GLY A 229 7.09 9.88 6.31
C GLY A 229 7.88 10.57 7.43
N GLU A 230 7.20 11.27 8.35
CA GLU A 230 7.83 11.89 9.51
C GLU A 230 8.24 10.84 10.54
N MET A 231 7.41 9.80 10.71
CA MET A 231 7.72 8.67 11.59
C MET A 231 8.93 7.88 11.09
N ASP A 232 9.00 7.60 9.78
CA ASP A 232 10.13 6.94 9.15
C ASP A 232 11.42 7.78 9.28
N ALA A 233 11.34 9.09 9.09
CA ALA A 233 12.46 10.02 9.26
C ALA A 233 12.97 10.09 10.71
N ALA A 234 12.07 9.89 11.69
CA ALA A 234 12.41 9.80 13.10
C ALA A 234 12.97 8.42 13.51
N GLY A 235 12.94 7.43 12.62
CA GLY A 235 13.50 6.09 12.84
C GLY A 235 12.58 5.14 13.60
N PHE A 236 11.29 5.44 13.69
CA PHE A 236 10.32 4.56 14.34
C PHE A 236 9.92 3.38 13.46
N LEU A 237 9.62 2.26 14.10
CA LEU A 237 9.20 1.04 13.44
C LEU A 237 7.72 1.13 13.00
N LYS A 238 7.50 1.01 11.70
CA LYS A 238 6.18 0.95 11.07
C LYS A 238 5.88 -0.46 10.60
N GLU A 239 4.76 -1.02 11.05
CA GLU A 239 4.20 -2.29 10.57
C GLU A 239 2.98 -2.03 9.69
N ASP A 240 2.98 -2.56 8.48
CA ASP A 240 1.85 -2.40 7.56
C ASP A 240 0.87 -3.58 7.66
N VAL A 241 -0.22 -3.38 8.40
CA VAL A 241 -1.33 -4.35 8.53
C VAL A 241 -2.37 -4.05 7.46
N LEU A 242 -2.11 -4.49 6.22
CA LEU A 242 -2.95 -4.19 5.08
C LEU A 242 -4.11 -5.19 4.94
N GLY A 243 -5.34 -4.71 5.11
CA GLY A 243 -6.55 -5.50 4.86
C GLY A 243 -6.86 -5.61 3.37
N VAL A 244 -6.88 -6.82 2.82
CA VAL A 244 -7.14 -7.09 1.40
C VAL A 244 -8.36 -7.98 1.26
N LYS A 245 -9.45 -7.47 0.69
CA LYS A 245 -10.73 -8.20 0.50
C LYS A 245 -10.61 -9.51 -0.28
N GLN A 246 -9.58 -9.66 -1.10
CA GLN A 246 -9.36 -10.92 -1.82
C GLN A 246 -9.03 -12.06 -0.87
N PHE A 247 -8.37 -11.78 0.26
CA PHE A 247 -8.08 -12.79 1.27
C PHE A 247 -9.33 -13.22 2.05
N ASP A 248 -10.32 -12.33 2.24
CA ASP A 248 -11.63 -12.72 2.79
C ASP A 248 -12.30 -13.77 1.89
N LYS A 249 -12.31 -13.53 0.57
CA LYS A 249 -12.83 -14.49 -0.42
C LYS A 249 -12.07 -15.82 -0.40
N PHE A 250 -10.75 -15.79 -0.25
CA PHE A 250 -9.94 -17.01 -0.15
C PHE A 250 -10.23 -17.80 1.11
N GLN A 251 -10.37 -17.15 2.26
CA GLN A 251 -10.77 -17.81 3.51
C GLN A 251 -12.14 -18.47 3.37
N ASP A 252 -13.12 -17.76 2.81
CA ASP A 252 -14.46 -18.32 2.56
C ASP A 252 -14.39 -19.51 1.60
N MET A 253 -13.60 -19.43 0.54
CA MET A 253 -13.44 -20.53 -0.42
C MET A 253 -12.84 -21.77 0.25
N VAL A 254 -11.77 -21.64 1.03
CA VAL A 254 -11.15 -22.74 1.79
C VAL A 254 -12.15 -23.36 2.76
N ARG A 255 -12.90 -22.53 3.49
CA ARG A 255 -13.94 -22.97 4.43
C ARG A 255 -15.04 -23.73 3.73
N LEU A 256 -15.59 -23.22 2.62
CA LEU A 256 -16.67 -23.85 1.86
C LEU A 256 -16.24 -25.19 1.24
N VAL A 257 -15.03 -25.26 0.68
CA VAL A 257 -14.48 -26.53 0.16
C VAL A 257 -14.36 -27.55 1.27
N LYS A 258 -13.89 -27.17 2.45
CA LYS A 258 -13.83 -28.07 3.60
C LYS A 258 -15.21 -28.54 4.06
N GLU A 259 -16.19 -27.64 4.13
CA GLU A 259 -17.56 -27.94 4.57
C GLU A 259 -18.31 -28.87 3.58
N HIS A 260 -18.13 -28.67 2.27
CA HIS A 260 -18.88 -29.39 1.24
C HIS A 260 -18.18 -30.65 0.72
N GLU A 261 -16.86 -30.59 0.58
CA GLU A 261 -16.07 -31.67 -0.02
C GLU A 261 -15.22 -32.44 1.00
N GLY A 262 -15.11 -31.93 2.24
CA GLY A 262 -14.28 -32.53 3.29
C GLY A 262 -12.77 -32.42 3.02
N VAL A 263 -12.37 -31.56 2.08
CA VAL A 263 -10.98 -31.39 1.66
C VAL A 263 -10.36 -30.17 2.38
N ASP A 264 -9.20 -30.36 3.00
CA ASP A 264 -8.37 -29.27 3.49
C ASP A 264 -7.56 -28.69 2.33
N LEU A 265 -8.06 -27.59 1.75
CA LEU A 265 -7.43 -26.92 0.62
C LEU A 265 -6.36 -25.92 1.10
N ASP A 266 -5.11 -26.12 0.68
CA ASP A 266 -4.07 -25.08 0.74
C ASP A 266 -4.00 -24.36 -0.60
N ILE A 267 -4.51 -23.13 -0.65
CA ILE A 267 -4.54 -22.33 -1.88
C ILE A 267 -3.13 -21.92 -2.37
N PHE A 268 -2.11 -22.01 -1.53
CA PHE A 268 -0.74 -21.68 -1.91
C PHE A 268 0.02 -22.88 -2.52
N SER A 269 -0.56 -24.07 -2.43
CA SER A 269 0.00 -25.30 -3.02
C SER A 269 -0.69 -25.73 -4.32
N VAL A 270 -1.69 -24.96 -4.81
CA VAL A 270 -2.35 -25.28 -6.08
C VAL A 270 -1.37 -25.24 -7.26
N PRO A 271 -1.49 -26.18 -8.22
CA PRO A 271 -0.66 -26.17 -9.43
C PRO A 271 -0.81 -24.88 -10.21
N LEU A 272 0.30 -24.36 -10.74
CA LEU A 272 0.32 -23.13 -11.54
C LEU A 272 0.37 -23.41 -13.05
N ASP A 273 0.15 -24.65 -13.47
CA ASP A 273 0.30 -25.12 -14.84
C ASP A 273 -1.01 -25.67 -15.45
N ASP A 274 -2.16 -25.40 -14.81
CA ASP A 274 -3.46 -25.82 -15.35
C ASP A 274 -3.82 -25.01 -16.63
N PRO A 275 -3.90 -25.69 -17.81
CA PRO A 275 -4.16 -25.01 -19.08
C PRO A 275 -5.55 -24.39 -19.17
N GLU A 276 -6.53 -24.89 -18.40
CA GLU A 276 -7.88 -24.33 -18.35
C GLU A 276 -7.86 -22.93 -17.74
N VAL A 277 -7.05 -22.70 -16.71
CA VAL A 277 -6.86 -21.37 -16.10
C VAL A 277 -6.36 -20.37 -17.16
N TYR A 278 -5.34 -20.72 -17.94
CA TYR A 278 -4.80 -19.85 -18.98
C TYR A 278 -5.80 -19.62 -20.11
N ARG A 279 -6.67 -20.60 -20.39
CA ARG A 279 -7.78 -20.43 -21.34
C ARG A 279 -8.73 -19.31 -20.93
N TYR A 280 -9.02 -19.15 -19.62
CA TYR A 280 -9.83 -18.05 -19.11
C TYR A 280 -9.16 -16.70 -19.39
N PHE A 281 -7.87 -16.56 -19.13
CA PHE A 281 -7.13 -15.33 -19.41
C PHE A 281 -7.07 -15.02 -20.91
N LYS A 282 -6.85 -16.02 -21.78
CA LYS A 282 -6.88 -15.87 -23.25
C LYS A 282 -8.20 -15.34 -23.77
N ASN A 283 -9.30 -15.77 -23.18
CA ASN A 283 -10.65 -15.34 -23.54
C ASN A 283 -11.05 -14.01 -22.87
N GLY A 284 -10.27 -13.52 -21.92
CA GLY A 284 -10.57 -12.33 -21.16
C GLY A 284 -11.73 -12.50 -20.19
N TRP A 285 -11.88 -13.68 -19.59
CA TRP A 285 -12.88 -13.98 -18.56
C TRP A 285 -12.31 -13.80 -17.14
N ASN A 286 -11.47 -12.78 -16.98
CA ASN A 286 -10.68 -12.54 -15.77
C ASN A 286 -11.18 -11.35 -14.94
N GLU A 287 -12.45 -10.97 -15.06
CA GLU A 287 -13.04 -9.81 -14.36
C GLU A 287 -12.92 -9.91 -12.83
N ASP A 288 -13.10 -11.10 -12.26
CA ASP A 288 -13.02 -11.33 -10.81
C ASP A 288 -11.61 -11.64 -10.29
N ASN A 289 -10.62 -11.71 -11.17
CA ASN A 289 -9.25 -11.97 -10.75
C ASN A 289 -8.57 -10.71 -10.23
N PHE A 290 -7.99 -10.82 -9.04
CA PHE A 290 -7.28 -9.72 -8.39
C PHE A 290 -6.21 -9.13 -9.31
N HIS A 291 -6.23 -7.82 -9.46
CA HIS A 291 -5.42 -7.02 -10.38
C HIS A 291 -5.70 -7.24 -11.89
N PHE A 292 -6.25 -8.34 -12.33
CA PHE A 292 -6.47 -8.66 -13.73
C PHE A 292 -7.85 -8.21 -14.27
N GLY A 293 -8.78 -7.80 -13.41
CA GLY A 293 -10.17 -7.47 -13.78
C GLY A 293 -10.37 -6.12 -14.49
N SER A 294 -9.31 -5.32 -14.72
CA SER A 294 -9.46 -4.07 -15.48
C SER A 294 -9.65 -4.34 -16.98
N SER A 295 -10.50 -3.55 -17.64
CA SER A 295 -10.77 -3.70 -19.09
C SER A 295 -9.51 -3.63 -19.95
N GLY A 296 -8.54 -2.79 -19.54
CA GLY A 296 -7.26 -2.65 -20.25
C GLY A 296 -6.40 -3.92 -20.14
N LEU A 297 -6.22 -4.46 -18.94
CA LEU A 297 -5.42 -5.68 -18.74
C LEU A 297 -6.12 -6.90 -19.33
N THR A 298 -7.46 -6.97 -19.23
CA THR A 298 -8.26 -7.99 -19.90
C THR A 298 -8.05 -7.97 -21.44
N GLY A 299 -8.08 -6.79 -22.05
CA GLY A 299 -7.77 -6.62 -23.46
C GLY A 299 -6.34 -7.02 -23.82
N TYR A 300 -5.39 -6.69 -22.94
CA TYR A 300 -3.99 -7.07 -23.12
C TYR A 300 -3.78 -8.60 -23.05
N CYS A 301 -4.40 -9.29 -22.09
CA CYS A 301 -4.36 -10.75 -21.99
C CYS A 301 -4.95 -11.45 -23.22
N ARG A 302 -6.03 -10.90 -23.83
CA ARG A 302 -6.60 -11.43 -25.08
C ARG A 302 -5.61 -11.33 -26.26
N GLN A 303 -4.78 -10.28 -26.30
CA GLN A 303 -3.78 -10.09 -27.35
C GLN A 303 -2.54 -10.95 -27.08
N MET A 304 -2.04 -10.95 -25.86
CA MET A 304 -0.83 -11.68 -25.45
C MET A 304 -1.02 -13.20 -25.44
N LYS A 305 -2.23 -13.67 -25.09
CA LYS A 305 -2.61 -15.09 -25.00
C LYS A 305 -1.70 -15.90 -24.07
N PRO A 306 -1.65 -15.57 -22.78
CA PRO A 306 -0.75 -16.22 -21.83
C PRO A 306 -0.99 -17.72 -21.74
N ASP A 307 0.09 -18.53 -21.71
CA ASP A 307 0.09 -19.99 -21.63
C ASP A 307 0.62 -20.54 -20.30
N ASN A 308 1.29 -19.70 -19.51
CA ASN A 308 1.96 -20.06 -18.28
C ASN A 308 1.97 -18.88 -17.29
N ILE A 309 2.48 -19.13 -16.07
CA ILE A 309 2.52 -18.11 -15.02
C ILE A 309 3.49 -16.96 -15.35
N GLU A 310 4.59 -17.26 -16.02
CA GLU A 310 5.58 -16.27 -16.45
C GLU A 310 4.98 -15.25 -17.42
N ASP A 311 4.09 -15.69 -18.31
CA ASP A 311 3.35 -14.81 -19.22
C ASP A 311 2.40 -13.88 -18.43
N LEU A 312 1.73 -14.38 -17.37
CA LEU A 312 0.88 -13.54 -16.53
C LEU A 312 1.71 -12.53 -15.72
N ILE A 313 2.87 -12.93 -15.20
CA ILE A 313 3.82 -12.04 -14.53
C ILE A 313 4.29 -10.93 -15.50
N ALA A 314 4.66 -11.31 -16.71
CA ALA A 314 5.05 -10.36 -17.75
C ALA A 314 3.90 -9.42 -18.13
N ALA A 315 2.67 -9.96 -18.29
CA ALA A 315 1.49 -9.18 -18.63
C ALA A 315 1.22 -8.06 -17.62
N ILE A 316 1.18 -8.40 -16.32
CA ILE A 316 0.91 -7.41 -15.27
C ILE A 316 2.06 -6.40 -15.13
N SER A 317 3.31 -6.85 -15.24
CA SER A 317 4.48 -6.00 -15.11
C SER A 317 4.57 -4.96 -16.24
N LEU A 318 4.36 -5.39 -17.47
CA LEU A 318 4.36 -4.52 -18.66
C LEU A 318 3.16 -3.56 -18.63
N TYR A 319 1.97 -4.05 -18.28
CA TYR A 319 0.77 -3.22 -18.21
C TYR A 319 0.89 -2.11 -17.17
N LEU A 320 1.40 -2.42 -15.97
CA LEU A 320 1.65 -1.42 -14.93
C LEU A 320 2.69 -0.39 -15.36
N SER A 321 3.74 -0.81 -16.05
CA SER A 321 4.75 0.09 -16.61
C SER A 321 4.16 1.03 -17.67
N LEU A 322 3.27 0.53 -18.54
CA LEU A 322 2.61 1.33 -19.60
C LEU A 322 1.65 2.38 -19.04
N ILE A 323 0.96 2.11 -17.92
CA ILE A 323 0.08 3.08 -17.26
C ILE A 323 0.87 4.29 -16.75
N HIS A 324 2.13 4.10 -16.35
CA HIS A 324 3.00 5.18 -15.86
C HIS A 324 3.62 6.04 -16.98
N ILE A 325 3.63 5.57 -18.20
CA ILE A 325 4.13 6.30 -19.38
C ILE A 325 3.01 7.10 -20.02
#